data_17be5bb664cea6816e9eb772d9778b38
#
_entry.id   17be5bb664cea6816e9eb772d9778b38
#
_cell.length_a   1.000
_cell.length_b   1.000
_cell.length_c   1.000
_cell.angle_alpha   90.00
_cell.angle_beta   90.00
_cell.angle_gamma   90.00
#
_symmetry.space_group_name_H-M   'P 1'
#
loop_
_entity.id
_entity.type
_entity.pdbx_description
1 polymer ?
#
loop_
_entity_poly.entity_id
_entity_poly.type
_entity_poly.pdbx_seq_one_letter_code
_entity_poly.pdbx_strand_id
1 'polypeptide(L)'
;MSVLTTVVMLDESVLASPDWTFRQPEEGMLCGEKDGVSYLLVSDLRIDTLAAVQVDFEYLTRVKKVPCQGAALVSGELYYQILENLTLSSLTDNQSKSTEIQRQLEDLLTHAASLGASDVHITRREAIATVELRINGVLIPDEQMLSTRCDEMVFVLYNVQASTKETTWNRSVPQSANILYTLAGRKYRFRYAHFPIFGETDGCYHAVLRIIPSGVRKSSLIDLREMGVSEDEAT
;
A
#
# COMPACT_ATOMS: atom_id res chain seq x y z
N MET A 1 -8.51 37.28 2.47
CA MET A 1 -8.88 36.47 3.66
C MET A 1 -10.18 35.78 3.31
N SER A 2 -10.16 34.43 3.19
CA SER A 2 -11.43 33.69 3.07
C SER A 2 -12.06 33.65 4.46
N VAL A 3 -13.07 34.42 4.66
CA VAL A 3 -13.81 34.45 5.93
C VAL A 3 -14.99 33.49 5.79
N LEU A 4 -15.22 32.68 6.80
CA LEU A 4 -16.38 31.82 6.86
C LEU A 4 -17.63 32.69 6.91
N THR A 5 -18.40 32.73 5.82
CA THR A 5 -19.58 33.60 5.68
C THR A 5 -20.90 32.84 5.72
N THR A 6 -20.85 31.52 5.53
CA THR A 6 -22.06 30.71 5.41
C THR A 6 -21.98 29.49 6.32
N VAL A 7 -22.97 29.31 7.17
CA VAL A 7 -23.19 28.11 7.96
C VAL A 7 -24.55 27.55 7.61
N VAL A 8 -24.59 26.31 7.17
CA VAL A 8 -25.82 25.59 6.80
C VAL A 8 -26.07 24.49 7.84
N MET A 9 -27.32 24.28 8.21
CA MET A 9 -27.71 23.13 9.05
C MET A 9 -28.09 21.98 8.13
N LEU A 10 -27.50 20.81 8.34
CA LEU A 10 -27.83 19.59 7.62
C LEU A 10 -28.49 18.59 8.58
N ASP A 11 -29.50 17.91 8.12
CA ASP A 11 -30.18 16.81 8.81
C ASP A 11 -29.87 15.45 8.14
N GLU A 12 -30.40 14.37 8.70
CA GLU A 12 -30.16 13.02 8.24
C GLU A 12 -30.63 12.74 6.79
N SER A 13 -31.52 13.59 6.24
CA SER A 13 -32.02 13.43 4.87
C SER A 13 -30.92 13.52 3.82
N VAL A 14 -29.78 14.15 4.17
CA VAL A 14 -28.61 14.29 3.26
C VAL A 14 -27.94 12.94 2.97
N LEU A 15 -28.03 11.96 3.88
CA LEU A 15 -27.46 10.62 3.64
C LEU A 15 -28.21 9.85 2.54
N ALA A 16 -29.50 10.09 2.43
CA ALA A 16 -30.35 9.45 1.42
C ALA A 16 -30.39 10.24 0.11
N SER A 17 -29.84 11.46 0.08
CA SER A 17 -29.84 12.32 -1.10
C SER A 17 -28.69 12.00 -2.03
N PRO A 18 -28.94 11.62 -3.29
CA PRO A 18 -27.88 11.38 -4.27
C PRO A 18 -27.11 12.65 -4.66
N ASP A 19 -27.60 13.82 -4.27
CA ASP A 19 -27.01 15.11 -4.60
C ASP A 19 -25.82 15.46 -3.70
N TRP A 20 -25.66 14.74 -2.58
CA TRP A 20 -24.55 14.95 -1.66
C TRP A 20 -23.48 13.90 -1.83
N THR A 21 -22.23 14.35 -1.97
CA THR A 21 -21.04 13.50 -1.88
C THR A 21 -20.20 13.91 -0.70
N PHE A 22 -19.63 12.93 0.02
CA PHE A 22 -18.83 13.17 1.21
C PHE A 22 -17.41 12.70 1.01
N ARG A 23 -16.45 13.40 1.63
CA ARG A 23 -15.03 13.01 1.61
C ARG A 23 -14.32 13.45 2.89
N GLN A 24 -13.25 12.77 3.22
CA GLN A 24 -12.37 13.10 4.34
C GLN A 24 -11.02 13.58 3.81
N PRO A 25 -10.81 14.88 3.60
CA PRO A 25 -9.57 15.43 3.06
C PRO A 25 -8.40 15.35 4.04
N GLU A 26 -8.68 15.24 5.34
CA GLU A 26 -7.71 15.09 6.43
C GLU A 26 -8.35 14.34 7.59
N GLU A 27 -7.53 13.66 8.42
CA GLU A 27 -8.02 13.02 9.63
C GLU A 27 -8.72 14.02 10.55
N GLY A 28 -9.95 13.69 10.96
CA GLY A 28 -10.77 14.55 11.79
C GLY A 28 -11.52 15.69 11.06
N MET A 29 -11.38 15.81 9.73
CA MET A 29 -12.08 16.81 8.92
C MET A 29 -12.93 16.13 7.85
N LEU A 30 -14.23 16.44 7.82
CA LEU A 30 -15.16 15.97 6.80
C LEU A 30 -15.60 17.13 5.92
N CYS A 31 -15.77 16.83 4.63
CA CYS A 31 -16.39 17.75 3.66
C CYS A 31 -17.57 17.08 2.99
N GLY A 32 -18.65 17.87 2.83
CA GLY A 32 -19.79 17.53 1.98
C GLY A 32 -19.79 18.41 0.75
N GLU A 33 -20.12 17.85 -0.40
CA GLU A 33 -20.23 18.58 -1.66
C GLU A 33 -21.63 18.38 -2.25
N LYS A 34 -22.24 19.48 -2.66
CA LYS A 34 -23.51 19.52 -3.37
C LYS A 34 -23.45 20.55 -4.49
N ASP A 35 -23.90 20.17 -5.69
CA ASP A 35 -23.91 21.03 -6.89
C ASP A 35 -22.55 21.70 -7.20
N GLY A 36 -21.44 20.98 -6.92
CA GLY A 36 -20.08 21.51 -7.11
C GLY A 36 -19.62 22.48 -6.02
N VAL A 37 -20.39 22.63 -4.94
CA VAL A 37 -20.06 23.47 -3.79
C VAL A 37 -19.67 22.61 -2.60
N SER A 38 -18.45 22.79 -2.11
CA SER A 38 -17.95 22.05 -0.93
C SER A 38 -18.15 22.84 0.36
N TYR A 39 -18.53 22.13 1.41
CA TYR A 39 -18.71 22.65 2.77
C TYR A 39 -17.87 21.86 3.76
N LEU A 40 -17.22 22.54 4.72
CA LEU A 40 -16.63 21.87 5.88
C LEU A 40 -17.76 21.38 6.79
N LEU A 41 -17.83 20.08 7.07
CA LEU A 41 -18.80 19.52 8.02
C LEU A 41 -18.27 19.67 9.45
N VAL A 42 -19.07 20.23 10.31
CA VAL A 42 -18.76 20.47 11.72
C VAL A 42 -19.81 19.80 12.59
N SER A 43 -19.37 18.92 13.47
CA SER A 43 -20.27 18.28 14.43
C SER A 43 -20.66 19.23 15.55
N ASP A 44 -21.93 19.24 15.94
CA ASP A 44 -22.43 19.99 17.10
C ASP A 44 -21.75 19.56 18.42
N LEU A 45 -21.25 18.31 18.49
CA LEU A 45 -20.51 17.78 19.65
C LEU A 45 -19.07 18.32 19.74
N ARG A 46 -18.51 18.88 18.64
CA ARG A 46 -17.12 19.35 18.56
C ARG A 46 -17.01 20.86 18.43
N ILE A 47 -18.11 21.58 18.44
CA ILE A 47 -18.08 23.05 18.38
C ILE A 47 -17.68 23.60 19.75
N ASP A 48 -16.37 23.73 19.99
CA ASP A 48 -15.88 24.45 21.17
C ASP A 48 -15.96 25.96 20.96
N THR A 49 -15.62 26.45 19.77
CA THR A 49 -15.70 27.87 19.42
C THR A 49 -15.81 28.09 17.90
N LEU A 50 -16.45 29.19 17.50
CA LEU A 50 -16.47 29.63 16.09
C LEU A 50 -15.04 29.87 15.54
N ALA A 51 -14.10 30.23 16.41
CA ALA A 51 -12.70 30.41 16.05
C ALA A 51 -12.02 29.12 15.61
N ALA A 52 -12.32 27.98 16.24
CA ALA A 52 -11.76 26.68 15.83
C ALA A 52 -12.26 26.30 14.43
N VAL A 53 -13.56 26.48 14.16
CA VAL A 53 -14.15 26.22 12.83
C VAL A 53 -13.51 27.10 11.75
N GLN A 54 -13.22 28.37 12.08
CA GLN A 54 -12.54 29.29 11.16
C GLN A 54 -11.11 28.81 10.83
N VAL A 55 -10.37 28.31 11.82
CA VAL A 55 -9.02 27.75 11.63
C VAL A 55 -9.05 26.53 10.71
N ASP A 56 -9.96 25.59 10.95
CA ASP A 56 -10.12 24.39 10.14
C ASP A 56 -10.53 24.75 8.70
N PHE A 57 -11.44 25.72 8.54
CA PHE A 57 -11.86 26.22 7.24
C PHE A 57 -10.70 26.86 6.46
N GLU A 58 -9.89 27.71 7.13
CA GLU A 58 -8.71 28.31 6.51
C GLU A 58 -7.66 27.27 6.15
N TYR A 59 -7.44 26.28 6.99
CA TYR A 59 -6.52 25.18 6.72
C TYR A 59 -6.93 24.42 5.47
N LEU A 60 -8.20 23.99 5.38
CA LEU A 60 -8.72 23.27 4.21
C LEU A 60 -8.61 24.10 2.93
N THR A 61 -8.99 25.37 2.98
CA THR A 61 -9.02 26.22 1.77
C THR A 61 -7.63 26.65 1.32
N ARG A 62 -6.73 27.01 2.25
CA ARG A 62 -5.41 27.58 1.93
C ARG A 62 -4.31 26.52 1.80
N VAL A 63 -4.30 25.53 2.69
CA VAL A 63 -3.24 24.53 2.72
C VAL A 63 -3.62 23.34 1.86
N LYS A 64 -4.79 22.75 2.08
CA LYS A 64 -5.25 21.57 1.33
C LYS A 64 -5.87 21.91 -0.02
N LYS A 65 -6.09 23.20 -0.32
CA LYS A 65 -6.68 23.68 -1.59
C LYS A 65 -8.05 23.08 -1.90
N VAL A 66 -8.80 22.71 -0.87
CA VAL A 66 -10.19 22.28 -1.00
C VAL A 66 -11.07 23.52 -1.17
N PRO A 67 -11.86 23.64 -2.24
CA PRO A 67 -12.62 24.86 -2.53
C PRO A 67 -13.90 24.95 -1.67
N CYS A 68 -13.76 24.97 -0.33
CA CYS A 68 -14.89 25.11 0.56
C CYS A 68 -15.43 26.54 0.51
N GLN A 69 -16.75 26.70 0.40
CA GLN A 69 -17.44 27.99 0.40
C GLN A 69 -18.07 28.35 1.75
N GLY A 70 -18.18 27.38 2.66
CA GLY A 70 -18.77 27.57 3.97
C GLY A 70 -18.57 26.36 4.87
N ALA A 71 -19.19 26.39 6.03
CA ALA A 71 -19.31 25.25 6.92
C ALA A 71 -20.77 24.78 6.99
N ALA A 72 -20.96 23.48 7.22
CA ALA A 72 -22.25 22.88 7.48
C ALA A 72 -22.24 22.24 8.85
N LEU A 73 -23.19 22.64 9.70
CA LEU A 73 -23.39 22.07 11.02
C LEU A 73 -24.23 20.81 10.89
N VAL A 74 -23.75 19.73 11.48
CA VAL A 74 -24.39 18.42 11.49
C VAL A 74 -24.48 17.90 12.92
N SER A 75 -25.49 17.06 13.21
CA SER A 75 -25.52 16.36 14.48
C SER A 75 -24.32 15.43 14.64
N GLY A 76 -23.88 15.18 15.87
CA GLY A 76 -22.80 14.24 16.11
C GLY A 76 -23.08 12.85 15.55
N GLU A 77 -24.34 12.41 15.62
CA GLU A 77 -24.78 11.13 15.06
C GLU A 77 -24.59 11.10 13.54
N LEU A 78 -25.08 12.10 12.82
CA LEU A 78 -24.92 12.22 11.37
C LEU A 78 -23.43 12.31 10.98
N TYR A 79 -22.63 13.05 11.74
CA TYR A 79 -21.18 13.14 11.48
C TYR A 79 -20.50 11.77 11.54
N TYR A 80 -20.80 10.97 12.56
CA TYR A 80 -20.23 9.63 12.71
C TYR A 80 -20.77 8.64 11.67
N GLN A 81 -22.05 8.74 11.28
CA GLN A 81 -22.60 7.91 10.20
C GLN A 81 -21.92 8.21 8.86
N ILE A 82 -21.66 9.47 8.53
CA ILE A 82 -20.92 9.85 7.33
C ILE A 82 -19.49 9.29 7.38
N LEU A 83 -18.81 9.42 8.51
CA LEU A 83 -17.47 8.92 8.71
C LEU A 83 -17.40 7.40 8.57
N GLU A 84 -18.36 6.68 9.15
CA GLU A 84 -18.46 5.23 9.07
C GLU A 84 -18.70 4.77 7.62
N ASN A 85 -19.61 5.42 6.89
CA ASN A 85 -19.88 5.13 5.48
C ASN A 85 -18.64 5.38 4.60
N LEU A 86 -17.88 6.45 4.83
CA LEU A 86 -16.63 6.70 4.13
C LEU A 86 -15.57 5.66 4.46
N THR A 87 -15.49 5.24 5.71
CA THR A 87 -14.56 4.19 6.16
C THR A 87 -14.91 2.85 5.52
N LEU A 88 -16.19 2.47 5.49
CA LEU A 88 -16.68 1.26 4.83
C LEU A 88 -16.44 1.30 3.32
N SER A 89 -16.70 2.43 2.68
CA SER A 89 -16.42 2.63 1.25
C SER A 89 -14.92 2.55 0.97
N SER A 90 -14.08 3.12 1.82
CA SER A 90 -12.62 3.02 1.70
C SER A 90 -12.10 1.60 1.94
N LEU A 91 -12.76 0.81 2.79
CA LEU A 91 -12.43 -0.60 3.02
C LEU A 91 -12.78 -1.46 1.79
N THR A 92 -13.91 -1.20 1.11
CA THR A 92 -14.27 -1.88 -0.14
C THR A 92 -13.34 -1.48 -1.29
N ASP A 93 -12.98 -0.21 -1.39
CA ASP A 93 -12.01 0.29 -2.37
C ASP A 93 -10.58 -0.23 -2.07
N ASN A 94 -10.21 -0.31 -0.80
CA ASN A 94 -8.96 -0.91 -0.36
C ASN A 94 -8.93 -2.43 -0.56
N GLN A 95 -10.07 -3.14 -0.49
CA GLN A 95 -10.14 -4.55 -0.83
C GLN A 95 -9.91 -4.77 -2.32
N SER A 96 -10.50 -3.96 -3.21
CA SER A 96 -10.27 -4.05 -4.65
C SER A 96 -8.83 -3.68 -5.01
N LYS A 97 -8.27 -2.63 -4.42
CA LYS A 97 -6.85 -2.26 -4.56
C LYS A 97 -5.93 -3.34 -3.98
N SER A 98 -6.23 -3.87 -2.80
CA SER A 98 -5.45 -4.94 -2.18
C SER A 98 -5.46 -6.20 -3.05
N THR A 99 -6.58 -6.54 -3.67
CA THR A 99 -6.71 -7.68 -4.60
C THR A 99 -5.87 -7.45 -5.86
N GLU A 100 -5.89 -6.23 -6.42
CA GLU A 100 -5.06 -5.90 -7.59
C GLU A 100 -3.57 -5.89 -7.28
N ILE A 101 -3.17 -5.38 -6.10
CA ILE A 101 -1.79 -5.43 -5.64
C ILE A 101 -1.34 -6.88 -5.41
N GLN A 102 -2.20 -7.69 -4.79
CA GLN A 102 -1.92 -9.12 -4.59
C GLN A 102 -1.75 -9.85 -5.92
N ARG A 103 -2.59 -9.57 -6.92
CA ARG A 103 -2.49 -10.14 -8.26
C ARG A 103 -1.17 -9.76 -8.94
N GLN A 104 -0.78 -8.49 -8.91
CA GLN A 104 0.48 -8.03 -9.50
C GLN A 104 1.70 -8.62 -8.78
N LEU A 105 1.65 -8.73 -7.46
CA LEU A 105 2.68 -9.42 -6.68
C LEU A 105 2.78 -10.89 -7.09
N GLU A 106 1.65 -11.58 -7.26
CA GLU A 106 1.60 -12.98 -7.70
C GLU A 106 2.14 -13.13 -9.13
N ASP A 107 1.80 -12.21 -10.02
CA ASP A 107 2.31 -12.18 -11.39
C ASP A 107 3.84 -12.04 -11.40
N LEU A 108 4.40 -11.09 -10.63
CA LEU A 108 5.85 -10.90 -10.50
C LEU A 108 6.55 -12.15 -9.95
N LEU A 109 6.02 -12.73 -8.86
CA LEU A 109 6.63 -13.92 -8.25
C LEU A 109 6.52 -15.15 -9.16
N THR A 110 5.41 -15.28 -9.88
CA THR A 110 5.19 -16.37 -10.86
C THR A 110 6.16 -16.22 -12.03
N HIS A 111 6.32 -15.00 -12.55
CA HIS A 111 7.26 -14.68 -13.61
C HIS A 111 8.70 -15.03 -13.19
N ALA A 112 9.15 -14.53 -12.04
CA ALA A 112 10.48 -14.83 -11.50
C ALA A 112 10.70 -16.34 -11.31
N ALA A 113 9.72 -17.05 -10.75
CA ALA A 113 9.80 -18.49 -10.56
C ALA A 113 9.83 -19.27 -11.89
N SER A 114 9.10 -18.81 -12.91
CA SER A 114 9.08 -19.43 -14.24
C SER A 114 10.42 -19.32 -14.98
N LEU A 115 11.14 -18.22 -14.76
CA LEU A 115 12.48 -17.99 -15.29
C LEU A 115 13.58 -18.68 -14.51
N GLY A 116 13.24 -19.40 -13.43
CA GLY A 116 14.21 -20.05 -12.56
C GLY A 116 15.08 -19.10 -11.76
N ALA A 117 14.58 -17.89 -11.49
CA ALA A 117 15.29 -16.92 -10.66
C ALA A 117 15.52 -17.46 -9.26
N SER A 118 16.70 -17.23 -8.70
CA SER A 118 17.04 -17.56 -7.31
C SER A 118 16.62 -16.46 -6.34
N ASP A 119 16.65 -15.20 -6.79
CA ASP A 119 16.33 -14.03 -5.97
C ASP A 119 15.64 -12.97 -6.85
N VAL A 120 14.71 -12.23 -6.24
CA VAL A 120 14.13 -11.00 -6.76
C VAL A 120 14.73 -9.84 -5.97
N HIS A 121 15.39 -8.92 -6.64
CA HIS A 121 15.96 -7.72 -6.05
C HIS A 121 15.09 -6.52 -6.37
N ILE A 122 14.73 -5.72 -5.38
CA ILE A 122 13.94 -4.51 -5.55
C ILE A 122 14.73 -3.35 -4.97
N THR A 123 15.06 -2.38 -5.81
CA THR A 123 15.71 -1.14 -5.37
C THR A 123 14.72 0.00 -5.50
N ARG A 124 14.19 0.45 -4.38
CA ARG A 124 13.26 1.57 -4.31
C ARG A 124 14.04 2.86 -4.08
N ARG A 125 13.93 3.78 -5.03
CA ARG A 125 14.46 5.14 -4.98
C ARG A 125 13.33 6.14 -4.77
N GLU A 126 13.59 7.44 -5.02
CA GLU A 126 12.65 8.54 -4.76
C GLU A 126 11.34 8.39 -5.54
N ALA A 127 11.42 8.30 -6.86
CA ALA A 127 10.27 8.25 -7.76
C ALA A 127 10.00 6.85 -8.34
N ILE A 128 11.07 6.09 -8.61
CA ILE A 128 11.03 4.83 -9.34
C ILE A 128 11.68 3.72 -8.50
N ALA A 129 11.05 2.57 -8.51
CA ALA A 129 11.63 1.32 -8.05
C ALA A 129 12.00 0.45 -9.24
N THR A 130 13.15 -0.20 -9.16
CA THR A 130 13.64 -1.17 -10.16
C THR A 130 13.58 -2.57 -9.59
N VAL A 131 13.15 -3.52 -10.40
CA VAL A 131 13.16 -4.95 -10.11
C VAL A 131 14.22 -5.61 -11.00
N GLU A 132 15.05 -6.43 -10.37
CA GLU A 132 16.08 -7.23 -11.06
C GLU A 132 15.94 -8.69 -10.59
N LEU A 133 16.06 -9.62 -11.50
CA LEU A 133 16.01 -11.05 -11.23
C LEU A 133 17.43 -11.63 -11.25
N ARG A 134 17.76 -12.44 -10.24
CA ARG A 134 19.02 -13.19 -10.25
C ARG A 134 18.78 -14.54 -10.92
N ILE A 135 19.30 -14.71 -12.14
CA ILE A 135 19.20 -15.94 -12.94
C ILE A 135 20.60 -16.45 -13.20
N ASN A 136 20.88 -17.69 -12.82
CA ASN A 136 22.21 -18.31 -12.96
C ASN A 136 23.35 -17.44 -12.38
N GLY A 137 23.09 -16.78 -11.26
CA GLY A 137 24.06 -15.92 -10.56
C GLY A 137 24.17 -14.47 -11.10
N VAL A 138 23.57 -14.17 -12.24
CA VAL A 138 23.60 -12.85 -12.88
C VAL A 138 22.35 -12.07 -12.54
N LEU A 139 22.47 -10.78 -12.21
CA LEU A 139 21.33 -9.87 -12.06
C LEU A 139 20.93 -9.34 -13.45
N ILE A 140 19.66 -9.52 -13.77
CA ILE A 140 19.06 -9.13 -15.03
C ILE A 140 17.93 -8.14 -14.72
N PRO A 141 17.94 -6.91 -15.30
CA PRO A 141 16.81 -5.98 -15.16
C PRO A 141 15.53 -6.61 -15.71
N ASP A 142 14.43 -6.46 -14.97
CA ASP A 142 13.13 -7.03 -15.30
C ASP A 142 12.06 -5.94 -15.47
N GLU A 143 11.75 -5.21 -14.41
CA GLU A 143 10.67 -4.25 -14.39
C GLU A 143 11.06 -2.94 -13.69
N GLN A 144 10.36 -1.87 -14.06
CA GLN A 144 10.37 -0.59 -13.33
C GLN A 144 8.94 -0.20 -12.97
N MET A 145 8.76 0.35 -11.79
CA MET A 145 7.46 0.81 -11.31
C MET A 145 7.58 2.09 -10.48
N LEU A 146 6.47 2.78 -10.27
CA LEU A 146 6.43 3.90 -9.34
C LEU A 146 6.78 3.44 -7.92
N SER A 147 7.55 4.25 -7.19
CA SER A 147 7.96 3.93 -5.81
C SER A 147 6.79 3.76 -4.87
N THR A 148 5.70 4.51 -5.05
CA THR A 148 4.45 4.31 -4.30
C THR A 148 3.85 2.93 -4.54
N ARG A 149 3.87 2.46 -5.78
CA ARG A 149 3.38 1.12 -6.14
C ARG A 149 4.24 0.02 -5.55
N CYS A 150 5.54 0.20 -5.59
CA CYS A 150 6.50 -0.70 -4.93
C CYS A 150 6.24 -0.80 -3.43
N ASP A 151 6.05 0.35 -2.75
CA ASP A 151 5.76 0.40 -1.32
C ASP A 151 4.46 -0.37 -0.99
N GLU A 152 3.40 -0.22 -1.79
CA GLU A 152 2.14 -0.96 -1.65
C GLU A 152 2.34 -2.47 -1.80
N MET A 153 3.09 -2.91 -2.82
CA MET A 153 3.37 -4.34 -3.07
C MET A 153 4.18 -4.95 -1.92
N VAL A 154 5.23 -4.26 -1.47
CA VAL A 154 6.07 -4.75 -0.36
C VAL A 154 5.29 -4.73 0.95
N PHE A 155 4.44 -3.74 1.18
CA PHE A 155 3.54 -3.69 2.34
C PHE A 155 2.61 -4.90 2.39
N VAL A 156 1.96 -5.25 1.27
CA VAL A 156 1.08 -6.43 1.17
C VAL A 156 1.89 -7.72 1.36
N LEU A 157 3.04 -7.83 0.71
CA LEU A 157 3.92 -8.98 0.84
C LEU A 157 4.31 -9.23 2.30
N TYR A 158 4.73 -8.19 3.00
CA TYR A 158 5.21 -8.30 4.37
C TYR A 158 4.08 -8.42 5.40
N ASN A 159 3.04 -7.59 5.30
CA ASN A 159 2.00 -7.54 6.33
C ASN A 159 0.91 -8.58 6.14
N VAL A 160 0.60 -8.95 4.91
CA VAL A 160 -0.53 -9.85 4.59
C VAL A 160 -0.05 -11.28 4.30
N GLN A 161 1.04 -11.44 3.52
CA GLN A 161 1.47 -12.76 3.04
C GLN A 161 2.53 -13.42 3.93
N ALA A 162 3.23 -12.65 4.78
CA ALA A 162 4.26 -13.23 5.63
C ALA A 162 3.69 -14.19 6.68
N SER A 163 4.25 -15.40 6.73
CA SER A 163 3.93 -16.40 7.75
C SER A 163 4.62 -16.11 9.10
N THR A 164 5.81 -15.51 9.04
CA THR A 164 6.55 -15.02 10.21
C THR A 164 7.20 -13.69 9.86
N LYS A 165 7.03 -12.72 10.74
CA LYS A 165 7.58 -11.36 10.62
C LYS A 165 7.83 -10.79 12.02
N GLU A 166 8.61 -9.72 12.12
CA GLU A 166 8.94 -9.08 13.39
C GLU A 166 7.81 -8.17 13.86
N THR A 167 7.55 -7.10 13.11
CA THR A 167 6.53 -6.07 13.41
C THR A 167 5.78 -5.71 12.13
N THR A 168 5.04 -4.61 12.14
CA THR A 168 4.50 -4.02 10.91
C THR A 168 5.64 -3.52 10.02
N TRP A 169 5.49 -3.65 8.71
CA TRP A 169 6.49 -3.18 7.75
C TRP A 169 6.82 -1.70 7.91
N ASN A 170 8.11 -1.41 7.97
CA ASN A 170 8.64 -0.06 8.06
C ASN A 170 9.89 0.06 7.18
N ARG A 171 9.78 0.81 6.08
CA ARG A 171 10.86 0.97 5.09
C ARG A 171 12.16 1.61 5.63
N SER A 172 12.09 2.28 6.79
CA SER A 172 13.22 3.03 7.35
C SER A 172 14.09 2.20 8.29
N VAL A 173 13.75 0.94 8.55
CA VAL A 173 14.53 0.03 9.40
C VAL A 173 14.73 -1.31 8.70
N PRO A 174 15.87 -1.99 8.92
CA PRO A 174 16.06 -3.33 8.38
C PRO A 174 15.03 -4.30 8.96
N GLN A 175 14.38 -5.08 8.09
CA GLN A 175 13.40 -6.09 8.51
C GLN A 175 13.51 -7.34 7.65
N SER A 176 13.09 -8.47 8.22
CA SER A 176 13.02 -9.76 7.53
C SER A 176 11.69 -10.47 7.77
N ALA A 177 11.33 -11.35 6.83
CA ALA A 177 10.11 -12.17 6.93
C ALA A 177 10.27 -13.49 6.17
N ASN A 178 9.51 -14.51 6.57
CA ASN A 178 9.30 -15.71 5.78
C ASN A 178 7.89 -15.70 5.20
N ILE A 179 7.79 -16.03 3.93
CA ILE A 179 6.55 -16.00 3.18
C ILE A 179 6.33 -17.36 2.56
N LEU A 180 5.13 -17.90 2.72
CA LEU A 180 4.69 -19.12 2.04
C LEU A 180 3.69 -18.75 0.96
N TYR A 181 3.99 -19.10 -0.27
CA TYR A 181 3.14 -18.77 -1.41
C TYR A 181 2.90 -20.00 -2.30
N THR A 182 1.70 -20.11 -2.86
CA THR A 182 1.39 -21.16 -3.84
C THR A 182 1.25 -20.51 -5.20
N LEU A 183 2.22 -20.74 -6.08
CA LEU A 183 2.26 -20.21 -7.45
C LEU A 183 2.01 -21.36 -8.42
N ALA A 184 1.01 -21.22 -9.30
CA ALA A 184 0.64 -22.25 -10.27
C ALA A 184 0.55 -23.68 -9.68
N GLY A 185 -0.03 -23.82 -8.48
CA GLY A 185 -0.19 -25.08 -7.76
C GLY A 185 1.09 -25.63 -7.09
N ARG A 186 2.20 -24.93 -7.15
CA ARG A 186 3.45 -25.30 -6.46
C ARG A 186 3.68 -24.41 -5.26
N LYS A 187 4.12 -25.01 -4.15
CA LYS A 187 4.45 -24.27 -2.93
C LYS A 187 5.88 -23.74 -3.01
N TYR A 188 6.03 -22.46 -2.72
CA TYR A 188 7.31 -21.77 -2.60
C TYR A 188 7.43 -21.16 -1.22
N ARG A 189 8.66 -21.12 -0.72
CA ARG A 189 9.03 -20.32 0.43
C ARG A 189 9.88 -19.18 -0.06
N PHE A 190 9.54 -17.95 0.33
CA PHE A 190 10.36 -16.79 0.07
C PHE A 190 10.97 -16.32 1.39
N ARG A 191 12.25 -16.00 1.36
CA ARG A 191 12.90 -15.23 2.41
C ARG A 191 12.98 -13.79 1.94
N TYR A 192 12.26 -12.92 2.60
CA TYR A 192 12.32 -11.49 2.41
C TYR A 192 13.28 -10.85 3.40
N ALA A 193 14.08 -9.92 2.94
CA ALA A 193 14.85 -9.01 3.75
C ALA A 193 14.96 -7.66 3.04
N HIS A 194 14.89 -6.57 3.79
CA HIS A 194 15.21 -5.24 3.25
C HIS A 194 16.05 -4.44 4.23
N PHE A 195 16.71 -3.43 3.71
CA PHE A 195 17.46 -2.44 4.47
C PHE A 195 17.37 -1.07 3.79
N PRO A 196 17.34 0.02 4.59
CA PRO A 196 17.41 1.36 4.06
C PRO A 196 18.72 1.58 3.30
N ILE A 197 18.64 2.34 2.21
CA ILE A 197 19.81 2.78 1.45
C ILE A 197 19.81 4.30 1.34
N PHE A 198 20.97 4.87 1.04
CA PHE A 198 21.08 6.30 0.78
C PHE A 198 20.35 6.69 -0.48
N GLY A 199 19.58 7.79 -0.42
CA GLY A 199 18.91 8.47 -1.50
C GLY A 199 18.89 9.96 -1.24
N GLU A 200 18.37 10.74 -2.19
CA GLU A 200 18.20 12.20 -2.03
C GLU A 200 17.15 12.53 -0.98
N THR A 201 16.21 11.61 -0.76
CA THR A 201 15.15 11.71 0.25
C THR A 201 15.10 10.47 1.14
N ASP A 202 14.47 10.60 2.30
CA ASP A 202 14.23 9.47 3.19
C ASP A 202 13.30 8.42 2.56
N GLY A 203 13.50 7.16 2.97
CA GLY A 203 12.62 6.06 2.62
C GLY A 203 13.04 5.26 1.39
N CYS A 204 14.25 5.47 0.86
CA CYS A 204 14.87 4.58 -0.10
C CYS A 204 15.30 3.27 0.59
N TYR A 205 15.08 2.14 -0.06
CA TYR A 205 15.50 0.84 0.47
C TYR A 205 15.85 -0.14 -0.67
N HIS A 206 16.61 -1.17 -0.28
CA HIS A 206 16.85 -2.33 -1.12
C HIS A 206 16.26 -3.56 -0.45
N ALA A 207 15.44 -4.32 -1.18
CA ALA A 207 14.83 -5.54 -0.72
C ALA A 207 15.24 -6.73 -1.58
N VAL A 208 15.35 -7.89 -0.95
CA VAL A 208 15.67 -9.16 -1.62
C VAL A 208 14.66 -10.21 -1.19
N LEU A 209 14.06 -10.89 -2.17
CA LEU A 209 13.25 -12.07 -1.96
C LEU A 209 13.99 -13.28 -2.53
N ARG A 210 14.53 -14.12 -1.67
CA ARG A 210 15.09 -15.41 -2.09
C ARG A 210 13.99 -16.42 -2.33
N ILE A 211 13.98 -17.04 -3.50
CA ILE A 211 13.00 -18.04 -3.93
C ILE A 211 13.51 -19.43 -3.53
N ILE A 212 12.77 -20.12 -2.67
CA ILE A 212 13.10 -21.47 -2.21
C ILE A 212 11.94 -22.39 -2.61
N PRO A 213 12.10 -23.22 -3.64
CA PRO A 213 11.07 -24.19 -4.01
C PRO A 213 10.78 -25.13 -2.84
N SER A 214 9.52 -25.17 -2.39
CA SER A 214 9.08 -26.08 -1.33
C SER A 214 8.46 -27.30 -1.99
N GLY A 215 9.30 -28.24 -2.37
CA GLY A 215 8.87 -29.54 -2.88
C GLY A 215 10.03 -30.49 -2.80
N VAL A 216 9.75 -31.75 -2.50
CA VAL A 216 10.74 -32.80 -2.69
C VAL A 216 11.19 -32.67 -4.14
N ARG A 217 12.40 -32.13 -4.38
CA ARG A 217 13.08 -32.52 -5.61
C ARG A 217 12.96 -34.05 -5.58
N LYS A 218 12.18 -34.62 -6.52
CA LYS A 218 12.49 -36.00 -6.89
C LYS A 218 13.96 -35.93 -7.17
N SER A 219 14.75 -36.51 -6.29
CA SER A 219 16.16 -36.64 -6.51
C SER A 219 16.31 -37.51 -7.77
N SER A 220 16.27 -36.89 -8.95
CA SER A 220 17.21 -37.37 -9.94
C SER A 220 18.55 -37.18 -9.24
N LEU A 221 19.14 -38.25 -8.77
CA LEU A 221 20.52 -38.25 -8.38
C LEU A 221 21.21 -37.49 -9.51
N ILE A 222 21.71 -36.29 -9.20
CA ILE A 222 22.49 -35.52 -10.16
C ILE A 222 23.63 -36.44 -10.45
N ASP A 223 23.73 -36.92 -11.69
CA ASP A 223 24.83 -37.76 -12.09
C ASP A 223 26.08 -36.92 -11.84
N LEU A 224 26.97 -37.42 -10.98
CA LEU A 224 28.21 -36.72 -10.63
C LEU A 224 29.01 -36.39 -11.88
N ARG A 225 28.82 -37.15 -12.98
CA ARG A 225 29.38 -36.87 -14.30
C ARG A 225 28.85 -35.59 -14.94
N GLU A 226 27.55 -35.27 -14.74
CA GLU A 226 26.97 -34.02 -15.20
C GLU A 226 27.51 -32.81 -14.40
N MET A 227 28.05 -33.06 -13.21
CA MET A 227 28.75 -32.07 -12.39
C MET A 227 30.23 -31.93 -12.74
N GLY A 228 30.74 -32.68 -13.72
CA GLY A 228 32.13 -32.61 -14.16
C GLY A 228 33.10 -33.45 -13.29
N VAL A 229 32.56 -34.32 -12.43
CA VAL A 229 33.39 -35.27 -11.64
C VAL A 229 33.87 -36.39 -12.58
N SER A 230 35.17 -36.61 -12.61
CA SER A 230 35.77 -37.71 -13.42
C SER A 230 35.34 -39.08 -12.92
N GLU A 231 35.36 -40.12 -13.79
CA GLU A 231 34.97 -41.47 -13.42
C GLU A 231 35.84 -42.05 -12.28
N ASP A 232 37.07 -41.61 -12.20
CA ASP A 232 38.04 -42.06 -11.17
C ASP A 232 37.76 -41.43 -9.78
N GLU A 233 37.00 -40.35 -9.71
CA GLU A 233 36.61 -39.67 -8.47
C GLU A 233 35.20 -40.02 -8.00
N ALA A 234 34.44 -40.76 -8.81
CA ALA A 234 33.05 -41.15 -8.51
C ALA A 234 32.94 -42.57 -7.88
N THR A 235 34.05 -43.20 -7.61
CA THR A 235 34.14 -44.52 -6.94
C THR A 235 34.48 -44.30 -5.49
#